data_511f0e9e3f24c7f7ff4cbe975efc0aa9
#
_entry.id   511f0e9e3f24c7f7ff4cbe975efc0aa9
#
_cell.length_a   1.000
_cell.length_b   1.000
_cell.length_c   1.000
_cell.angle_alpha   90.00
_cell.angle_beta   90.00
_cell.angle_gamma   90.00
#
_symmetry.space_group_name_H-M   'P 1'
#
loop_
_entity.id
_entity.type
_entity.pdbx_description
1 polymer ?
#
loop_
_entity_poly.entity_id
_entity_poly.type
_entity_poly.pdbx_seq_one_letter_code
_entity_poly.pdbx_strand_id
1 'polypeptide(L)'
;DPVKVGPSVADHVSGIYLTVGVLAALHHRDMTGEGQQVDVSMFDTIFSLLENALVNYTMAGEISQRNGNIDPSIAPFDIFPCKDGFTALGVGNDR
;
A
#
# COMPACT_ATOMS: atom_id res chain seq x y z
N ASP A 1 15.49 -0.87 -14.78
CA ASP A 1 15.88 -1.87 -13.77
C ASP A 1 14.94 -1.80 -12.56
N PRO A 2 14.72 -2.91 -11.83
CA PRO A 2 14.02 -2.91 -10.55
C PRO A 2 14.75 -2.04 -9.53
N VAL A 3 14.02 -1.22 -8.79
CA VAL A 3 14.58 -0.35 -7.75
C VAL A 3 13.96 -0.73 -6.41
N LYS A 4 14.77 -0.84 -5.38
CA LYS A 4 14.28 -1.03 -4.01
C LYS A 4 13.62 0.28 -3.54
N VAL A 5 12.43 0.18 -2.96
CA VAL A 5 11.85 1.29 -2.20
C VAL A 5 12.79 1.66 -1.05
N GLY A 6 13.06 2.94 -0.83
CA GLY A 6 14.04 3.42 0.15
C GLY A 6 13.85 2.81 1.55
N PRO A 7 12.74 3.07 2.26
CA PRO A 7 12.46 2.46 3.56
C PRO A 7 12.09 0.98 3.45
N SER A 8 12.18 0.26 4.55
CA SER A 8 11.71 -1.13 4.68
C SER A 8 10.18 -1.16 4.84
N VAL A 9 9.46 -0.88 3.75
CA VAL A 9 7.99 -0.74 3.77
C VAL A 9 7.30 -1.99 4.29
N ALA A 10 7.77 -3.18 3.84
CA ALA A 10 7.20 -4.45 4.28
C ALA A 10 7.28 -4.63 5.81
N ASP A 11 8.43 -4.33 6.40
CA ASP A 11 8.64 -4.45 7.85
C ASP A 11 7.73 -3.48 8.62
N HIS A 12 7.74 -2.21 8.23
CA HIS A 12 6.97 -1.18 8.92
C HIS A 12 5.47 -1.44 8.84
N VAL A 13 4.95 -1.72 7.65
CA VAL A 13 3.51 -1.92 7.46
C VAL A 13 3.05 -3.20 8.15
N SER A 14 3.82 -4.30 8.05
CA SER A 14 3.51 -5.54 8.78
C SER A 14 3.53 -5.35 10.29
N GLY A 15 4.46 -4.55 10.80
CA GLY A 15 4.48 -4.17 12.22
C GLY A 15 3.22 -3.42 12.67
N ILE A 16 2.69 -2.54 11.81
CA ILE A 16 1.43 -1.85 12.07
C ILE A 16 0.24 -2.84 12.07
N TYR A 17 0.15 -3.72 11.07
CA TYR A 17 -0.88 -4.77 11.01
C TYR A 17 -0.82 -5.69 12.23
N LEU A 18 0.41 -6.10 12.62
CA LEU A 18 0.60 -6.92 13.83
C LEU A 18 0.12 -6.17 15.08
N THR A 19 0.41 -4.89 15.20
CA THR A 19 -0.06 -4.06 16.33
C THR A 19 -1.58 -4.02 16.39
N VAL A 20 -2.25 -3.83 15.26
CA VAL A 20 -3.72 -3.85 15.20
C VAL A 20 -4.26 -5.23 15.59
N GLY A 21 -3.66 -6.31 15.09
CA GLY A 21 -4.03 -7.68 15.44
C GLY A 21 -3.88 -7.96 16.94
N VAL A 22 -2.76 -7.53 17.53
CA VAL A 22 -2.52 -7.68 18.99
C VAL A 22 -3.54 -6.89 19.81
N LEU A 23 -3.85 -5.65 19.42
CA LEU A 23 -4.87 -4.86 20.11
C LEU A 23 -6.26 -5.51 20.02
N ALA A 24 -6.63 -6.06 18.87
CA ALA A 24 -7.87 -6.81 18.70
C ALA A 24 -7.91 -8.08 19.57
N ALA A 25 -6.80 -8.81 19.65
CA ALA A 25 -6.67 -10.00 20.48
C ALA A 25 -6.74 -9.67 21.98
N LEU A 26 -6.15 -8.55 22.39
CA LEU A 26 -6.24 -8.07 23.77
C LEU A 26 -7.69 -7.68 24.13
N HIS A 27 -8.38 -6.97 23.23
CA HIS A 27 -9.79 -6.62 23.44
C HIS A 27 -10.66 -7.88 23.57
N HIS A 28 -10.46 -8.87 22.69
CA HIS A 28 -11.14 -10.16 22.77
C HIS A 28 -10.89 -10.83 24.14
N ARG A 29 -9.61 -10.92 24.56
CA ARG A 29 -9.23 -11.50 25.85
C ARG A 29 -9.91 -10.79 27.03
N ASP A 30 -9.99 -9.46 26.99
CA ASP A 30 -10.59 -8.68 28.06
C ASP A 30 -12.11 -8.91 28.17
N MET A 31 -12.76 -9.22 27.02
CA MET A 31 -14.20 -9.53 26.97
C MET A 31 -14.53 -10.99 27.31
N THR A 32 -13.66 -11.93 26.96
CA THR A 32 -13.96 -13.38 27.03
C THR A 32 -13.12 -14.13 28.05
N GLY A 33 -11.97 -13.58 28.47
CA GLY A 33 -10.94 -14.26 29.24
C GLY A 33 -10.02 -15.17 28.41
N GLU A 34 -10.24 -15.27 27.08
CA GLU A 34 -9.51 -16.19 26.20
C GLU A 34 -8.47 -15.44 25.35
N GLY A 35 -7.22 -15.89 25.41
CA GLY A 35 -6.15 -15.40 24.55
C GLY A 35 -6.13 -16.13 23.21
N GLN A 36 -5.45 -15.52 22.23
CA GLN A 36 -5.29 -16.13 20.89
C GLN A 36 -3.93 -15.79 20.28
N GLN A 37 -3.50 -16.60 19.33
CA GLN A 37 -2.34 -16.30 18.51
C GLN A 37 -2.71 -15.27 17.45
N VAL A 38 -1.78 -14.35 17.18
CA VAL A 38 -1.86 -13.38 16.06
C VAL A 38 -0.71 -13.69 15.11
N ASP A 39 -1.04 -13.95 13.87
CA ASP A 39 -0.09 -14.18 12.78
C ASP A 39 -0.34 -13.17 11.66
N VAL A 40 0.72 -12.55 11.15
CA VAL A 40 0.66 -11.54 10.07
C VAL A 40 1.74 -11.88 9.03
N SER A 41 1.28 -12.24 7.84
CA SER A 41 2.16 -12.44 6.69
C SER A 41 2.64 -11.08 6.14
N MET A 42 3.96 -10.91 6.05
CA MET A 42 4.55 -9.72 5.40
C MET A 42 4.18 -9.65 3.91
N PHE A 43 4.09 -10.81 3.24
CA PHE A 43 3.70 -10.87 1.84
C PHE A 43 2.27 -10.37 1.62
N ASP A 44 1.31 -10.88 2.42
CA ASP A 44 -0.10 -10.48 2.30
C ASP A 44 -0.29 -9.00 2.67
N THR A 45 0.48 -8.52 3.63
CA THR A 45 0.48 -7.10 4.00
C THR A 45 0.89 -6.22 2.82
N ILE A 46 1.97 -6.56 2.12
CA ILE A 46 2.41 -5.80 0.94
C ILE A 46 1.45 -6.00 -0.23
N PHE A 47 0.90 -7.20 -0.40
CA PHE A 47 -0.12 -7.46 -1.40
C PHE A 47 -1.35 -6.58 -1.21
N SER A 48 -1.75 -6.28 0.03
CA SER A 48 -2.87 -5.38 0.32
C SER A 48 -2.65 -3.94 -0.14
N LEU A 49 -1.40 -3.53 -0.39
CA LEU A 49 -1.04 -2.19 -0.88
C LEU A 49 -1.06 -2.07 -2.42
N LEU A 50 -1.39 -3.15 -3.14
CA LEU A 50 -1.37 -3.14 -4.61
C LEU A 50 -2.53 -2.36 -5.24
N GLU A 51 -3.42 -1.81 -4.42
CA GLU A 51 -4.53 -0.96 -4.87
C GLU A 51 -5.29 -1.55 -6.08
N ASN A 52 -5.24 -0.87 -7.22
CA ASN A 52 -5.94 -1.24 -8.44
C ASN A 52 -5.31 -2.42 -9.19
N ALA A 53 -4.07 -2.79 -8.92
CA ALA A 53 -3.37 -3.83 -9.68
C ALA A 53 -4.06 -5.19 -9.62
N LEU A 54 -4.58 -5.56 -8.44
CA LEU A 54 -5.33 -6.81 -8.28
C LEU A 54 -6.66 -6.77 -9.04
N VAL A 55 -7.39 -5.68 -8.95
CA VAL A 55 -8.68 -5.50 -9.63
C VAL A 55 -8.49 -5.51 -11.14
N ASN A 56 -7.51 -4.79 -11.66
CA ASN A 56 -7.20 -4.76 -13.08
C ASN A 56 -6.83 -6.16 -13.61
N TYR A 57 -6.04 -6.91 -12.85
CA TYR A 57 -5.70 -8.28 -13.23
C TYR A 57 -6.91 -9.22 -13.21
N THR A 58 -7.71 -9.19 -12.14
CA THR A 58 -8.83 -10.13 -11.98
C THR A 58 -10.02 -9.82 -12.86
N MET A 59 -10.28 -8.55 -13.14
CA MET A 59 -11.45 -8.11 -13.92
C MET A 59 -11.15 -7.90 -15.40
N ALA A 60 -9.95 -7.43 -15.75
CA ALA A 60 -9.57 -7.11 -17.12
C ALA A 60 -8.44 -7.99 -17.68
N GLY A 61 -7.80 -8.82 -16.86
CA GLY A 61 -6.63 -9.60 -17.27
C GLY A 61 -5.38 -8.76 -17.48
N GLU A 62 -5.38 -7.50 -17.03
CA GLU A 62 -4.29 -6.57 -17.22
C GLU A 62 -3.20 -6.77 -16.17
N ILE A 63 -1.95 -6.92 -16.62
CA ILE A 63 -0.78 -6.98 -15.75
C ILE A 63 -0.19 -5.59 -15.62
N SER A 64 -0.21 -5.06 -14.39
CA SER A 64 0.38 -3.74 -14.09
C SER A 64 1.84 -3.68 -14.51
N GLN A 65 2.20 -2.59 -15.19
CA GLN A 65 3.56 -2.33 -15.66
C GLN A 65 4.25 -1.30 -14.76
N ARG A 66 5.53 -1.08 -14.99
CA ARG A 66 6.30 -0.02 -14.31
C ARG A 66 5.96 1.33 -14.93
N ASN A 67 5.28 2.17 -14.18
CA ASN A 67 4.78 3.47 -14.64
C ASN A 67 5.64 4.66 -14.14
N GLY A 68 6.76 4.39 -13.49
CA GLY A 68 7.56 5.45 -12.87
C GLY A 68 6.81 6.10 -11.71
N ASN A 69 6.55 7.40 -11.81
CA ASN A 69 5.82 8.18 -10.81
C ASN A 69 4.35 8.43 -11.21
N ILE A 70 3.91 7.89 -12.34
CA ILE A 70 2.56 8.08 -12.85
C ILE A 70 1.58 7.19 -12.08
N ASP A 71 0.49 7.76 -11.59
CA ASP A 71 -0.68 6.99 -11.19
C ASP A 71 -1.58 6.81 -12.43
N PRO A 72 -1.80 5.57 -12.90
CA PRO A 72 -2.58 5.33 -14.11
C PRO A 72 -4.09 5.56 -13.93
N SER A 73 -4.58 5.74 -12.72
CA SER A 73 -5.99 5.90 -12.39
C SER A 73 -6.46 7.36 -12.39
N ILE A 74 -5.54 8.33 -12.26
CA ILE A 74 -5.84 9.77 -12.20
C ILE A 74 -4.83 10.59 -13.00
N ALA A 75 -5.29 11.70 -13.57
CA ALA A 75 -4.45 12.65 -14.29
C ALA A 75 -4.87 14.10 -14.01
N PRO A 76 -3.89 15.02 -13.85
CA PRO A 76 -2.45 14.79 -13.82
C PRO A 76 -1.97 14.24 -12.47
N PHE A 77 -1.22 13.15 -12.50
CA PHE A 77 -0.55 12.61 -11.32
C PHE A 77 0.82 12.08 -11.73
N ASP A 78 1.85 12.91 -11.56
CA ASP A 78 3.22 12.60 -11.95
C ASP A 78 4.20 13.64 -11.39
N ILE A 79 5.47 13.48 -11.71
CA ILE A 79 6.54 14.44 -11.49
C ILE A 79 6.86 15.15 -12.81
N PHE A 80 6.66 16.46 -12.83
CA PHE A 80 6.84 17.31 -14.01
C PHE A 80 8.11 18.16 -13.89
N PRO A 81 8.88 18.34 -14.97
CA PRO A 81 10.01 19.26 -14.96
C PRO A 81 9.52 20.71 -14.87
N CYS A 82 10.24 21.53 -14.11
CA CYS A 82 10.04 22.97 -14.04
C CYS A 82 11.37 23.70 -14.28
N LYS A 83 11.36 25.04 -14.21
CA LYS A 83 12.51 25.87 -14.61
C LYS A 83 13.80 25.52 -13.85
N ASP A 84 13.69 25.14 -12.59
CA ASP A 84 14.81 24.97 -11.67
C ASP A 84 14.82 23.60 -10.94
N GLY A 85 14.02 22.64 -11.45
CA GLY A 85 13.94 21.30 -10.84
C GLY A 85 12.73 20.52 -11.31
N PHE A 86 12.01 19.93 -10.36
CA PHE A 86 10.82 19.13 -10.60
C PHE A 86 9.72 19.49 -9.61
N THR A 87 8.49 19.39 -10.04
CA THR A 87 7.30 19.51 -9.18
C THR A 87 6.49 18.24 -9.23
N ALA A 88 6.00 17.78 -8.09
CA ALA A 88 5.04 16.69 -8.01
C ALA A 88 3.62 17.26 -8.05
N LEU A 89 2.79 16.74 -8.94
CA LEU A 89 1.38 17.07 -9.02
C LEU A 89 0.55 15.80 -8.76
N GLY A 90 -0.45 15.94 -7.90
CA GLY A 90 -1.46 14.91 -7.67
C GLY A 90 -2.82 15.57 -7.60
N VAL A 91 -3.58 15.52 -8.68
CA VAL A 91 -4.89 16.17 -8.79
C VAL A 91 -5.98 15.10 -8.83
N GLY A 92 -6.70 14.96 -7.73
CA GLY A 92 -7.76 13.96 -7.58
C GLY A 92 -9.15 14.44 -8.00
N ASN A 93 -9.34 15.75 -8.27
CA ASN A 93 -10.62 16.34 -8.70
C ASN A 93 -10.40 17.72 -9.33
N ASP A 94 -11.43 18.24 -9.98
CA ASP A 94 -11.46 19.55 -10.68
C ASP A 94 -11.80 20.74 -9.76
N ARG A 95 -11.64 20.64 -8.45
CA ARG A 95 -11.99 21.69 -7.48
C ARG A 95 -10.77 22.31 -6.84
#